data_76542d0e82c0b9d68d1d3108f7f51e2f
#
_entry.id   76542d0e82c0b9d68d1d3108f7f51e2f
#
_cell.length_a   1.000
_cell.length_b   1.000
_cell.length_c   1.000
_cell.angle_alpha   90.00
_cell.angle_beta   90.00
_cell.angle_gamma   90.00
#
_symmetry.space_group_name_H-M   'P 1'
#
loop_
_entity.id
_entity.type
_entity.pdbx_description
1 polymer ?
#
loop_
_entity_poly.entity_id
_entity_poly.type
_entity_poly.pdbx_seq_one_letter_code
_entity_poly.pdbx_strand_id
1 'polypeptide(L)'
;RMESVFSRVPGLVVVHPSTPYDAKGLLKSAIRCGDPVMFLQSEKMLNDKGDVPDEEYLLPLGVAKVEREGAGVTVISYGRPLQRVVRTAVEALVNDHDIDVELIDARTLRPLDVPTLVESVKKTNRCVIIDEDWGYCGMGSGIMLKLQKPCFDYLDAPIEYVHSDEIPVPFNHYLEEAMMPSVDRIVAAVQEVCYR
;
A
#
# COMPACT_ATOMS: atom_id res chain seq x y z
N ARG A 1 -1.76 11.02 -9.36
CA ARG A 1 -2.27 10.50 -8.07
C ARG A 1 -3.77 10.72 -8.02
N MET A 2 -4.50 9.71 -8.43
CA MET A 2 -5.96 9.81 -8.60
C MET A 2 -6.70 8.82 -7.70
N GLU A 3 -5.98 8.06 -6.92
CA GLU A 3 -6.47 6.97 -6.08
C GLU A 3 -7.53 7.47 -5.10
N SER A 4 -7.21 8.51 -4.35
CA SER A 4 -8.12 9.13 -3.39
C SER A 4 -9.34 9.78 -4.06
N VAL A 5 -9.14 10.39 -5.24
CA VAL A 5 -10.22 11.03 -6.00
C VAL A 5 -11.29 10.02 -6.42
N PHE A 6 -10.89 8.85 -6.95
CA PHE A 6 -11.82 7.82 -7.38
C PHE A 6 -12.35 6.98 -6.20
N SER A 7 -11.52 6.72 -5.20
CA SER A 7 -11.93 5.90 -4.04
C SER A 7 -13.04 6.54 -3.19
N ARG A 8 -13.27 7.85 -3.29
CA ARG A 8 -14.38 8.52 -2.59
C ARG A 8 -15.74 8.30 -3.25
N VAL A 9 -15.81 7.80 -4.50
CA VAL A 9 -17.07 7.64 -5.25
C VAL A 9 -17.74 6.32 -4.85
N PRO A 10 -18.93 6.33 -4.19
CA PRO A 10 -19.66 5.11 -3.88
C PRO A 10 -20.06 4.33 -5.14
N GLY A 11 -19.95 3.00 -5.08
CA GLY A 11 -20.28 2.11 -6.22
C GLY A 11 -19.17 1.95 -7.26
N LEU A 12 -18.10 2.74 -7.18
CA LEU A 12 -16.94 2.57 -8.05
C LEU A 12 -15.92 1.62 -7.38
N VAL A 13 -15.50 0.58 -8.07
CA VAL A 13 -14.38 -0.27 -7.65
C VAL A 13 -13.07 0.40 -8.08
N VAL A 14 -12.08 0.45 -7.20
CA VAL A 14 -10.77 1.05 -7.49
C VAL A 14 -9.67 0.03 -7.21
N VAL A 15 -8.90 -0.27 -8.23
CA VAL A 15 -7.83 -1.30 -8.21
C VAL A 15 -6.51 -0.66 -8.61
N HIS A 16 -5.45 -0.96 -7.86
CA HIS A 16 -4.09 -0.49 -8.15
C HIS A 16 -3.08 -1.63 -7.91
N PRO A 17 -2.77 -2.45 -8.92
CA PRO A 17 -1.85 -3.57 -8.78
C PRO A 17 -0.41 -3.11 -8.54
N SER A 18 0.35 -3.93 -7.83
CA SER A 18 1.76 -3.70 -7.50
C SER A 18 2.73 -4.54 -8.33
N THR A 19 2.25 -5.61 -8.98
CA THR A 19 3.08 -6.54 -9.76
C THR A 19 2.46 -6.88 -11.11
N PRO A 20 3.24 -7.36 -12.10
CA PRO A 20 2.70 -7.88 -13.36
C PRO A 20 1.70 -9.05 -13.16
N TYR A 21 1.97 -9.92 -12.17
CA TYR A 21 1.05 -10.99 -11.78
C TYR A 21 -0.30 -10.44 -11.32
N ASP A 22 -0.28 -9.48 -10.40
CA ASP A 22 -1.51 -8.85 -9.90
C ASP A 22 -2.24 -8.08 -11.01
N ALA A 23 -1.49 -7.39 -11.88
CA ALA A 23 -2.07 -6.65 -12.99
C ALA A 23 -2.87 -7.57 -13.93
N LYS A 24 -2.33 -8.73 -14.32
CA LYS A 24 -3.04 -9.71 -15.17
C LYS A 24 -4.28 -10.26 -14.48
N GLY A 25 -4.15 -10.75 -13.24
CA GLY A 25 -5.24 -11.41 -12.52
C GLY A 25 -6.36 -10.45 -12.14
N LEU A 26 -6.03 -9.28 -11.61
CA LEU A 26 -7.01 -8.27 -11.21
C LEU A 26 -7.69 -7.60 -12.41
N LEU A 27 -6.97 -7.36 -13.54
CA LEU A 27 -7.59 -6.79 -14.74
C LEU A 27 -8.63 -7.75 -15.33
N LYS A 28 -8.32 -9.04 -15.38
CA LYS A 28 -9.30 -10.05 -15.85
C LYS A 28 -10.54 -10.11 -14.95
N SER A 29 -10.33 -10.00 -13.63
CA SER A 29 -11.45 -9.93 -12.67
C SER A 29 -12.26 -8.65 -12.84
N ALA A 30 -11.59 -7.52 -13.06
CA ALA A 30 -12.24 -6.23 -13.30
C ALA A 30 -13.10 -6.23 -14.57
N ILE A 31 -12.62 -6.83 -15.66
CA ILE A 31 -13.39 -6.96 -16.92
C ILE A 31 -14.64 -7.84 -16.74
N ARG A 32 -14.58 -8.83 -15.84
CA ARG A 32 -15.65 -9.81 -15.63
C ARG A 32 -16.62 -9.43 -14.50
N CYS A 33 -16.28 -8.47 -13.67
CA CYS A 33 -17.21 -8.02 -12.65
C CYS A 33 -18.34 -7.18 -13.28
N GLY A 34 -19.49 -7.12 -12.62
CA GLY A 34 -20.65 -6.37 -13.09
C GLY A 34 -20.64 -4.88 -12.71
N ASP A 35 -19.64 -4.45 -11.95
CA ASP A 35 -19.53 -3.09 -11.45
C ASP A 35 -18.57 -2.24 -12.29
N PRO A 36 -18.70 -0.90 -12.28
CA PRO A 36 -17.72 -0.03 -12.89
C PRO A 36 -16.41 -0.08 -12.11
N VAL A 37 -15.30 -0.33 -12.81
CA VAL A 37 -13.96 -0.44 -12.22
C VAL A 37 -13.03 0.64 -12.75
N MET A 38 -12.42 1.38 -11.85
CA MET A 38 -11.26 2.22 -12.12
C MET A 38 -9.99 1.39 -11.86
N PHE A 39 -9.35 0.97 -12.93
CA PHE A 39 -8.10 0.23 -12.88
C PHE A 39 -6.93 1.20 -13.05
N LEU A 40 -6.24 1.50 -11.96
CA LEU A 40 -5.14 2.45 -11.91
C LEU A 40 -3.82 1.73 -12.13
N GLN A 41 -2.95 2.32 -12.92
CA GLN A 41 -1.62 1.79 -13.18
C GLN A 41 -0.62 2.94 -13.31
N SER A 42 0.51 2.82 -12.63
CA SER A 42 1.60 3.77 -12.80
C SER A 42 2.29 3.58 -14.14
N GLU A 43 2.45 4.64 -14.92
CA GLU A 43 3.19 4.62 -16.18
C GLU A 43 4.62 4.10 -16.00
N LYS A 44 5.26 4.45 -14.89
CA LYS A 44 6.63 4.02 -14.55
C LYS A 44 6.76 2.51 -14.27
N MET A 45 5.63 1.79 -14.11
CA MET A 45 5.60 0.33 -13.91
C MET A 45 5.27 -0.44 -15.20
N LEU A 46 4.91 0.21 -16.30
CA LEU A 46 4.50 -0.48 -17.53
C LEU A 46 5.57 -1.38 -18.14
N ASN A 47 6.85 -1.10 -17.87
CA ASN A 47 7.98 -1.89 -18.34
C ASN A 47 8.53 -2.87 -17.30
N ASP A 48 7.89 -2.98 -16.13
CA ASP A 48 8.32 -3.90 -15.10
C ASP A 48 8.09 -5.34 -15.56
N LYS A 49 9.07 -6.19 -15.29
CA LYS A 49 9.02 -7.61 -15.61
C LYS A 49 8.79 -8.42 -14.33
N GLY A 50 8.10 -9.53 -14.47
CA GLY A 50 7.86 -10.47 -13.38
C GLY A 50 7.31 -11.77 -13.92
N ASP A 51 7.32 -12.80 -13.09
CA ASP A 51 6.75 -14.09 -13.44
C ASP A 51 5.22 -14.00 -13.52
N VAL A 52 4.70 -14.25 -14.72
CA VAL A 52 3.27 -14.26 -14.99
C VAL A 52 2.93 -15.55 -15.70
N PRO A 53 2.14 -16.46 -15.07
CA PRO A 53 1.72 -17.70 -15.69
C PRO A 53 1.00 -17.48 -17.02
N ASP A 54 1.24 -18.35 -18.00
CA ASP A 54 0.52 -18.30 -19.28
C ASP A 54 -0.95 -18.68 -19.11
N GLU A 55 -1.24 -19.59 -18.19
CA GLU A 55 -2.56 -20.06 -17.87
C GLU A 55 -3.47 -18.93 -17.40
N GLU A 56 -4.75 -19.17 -17.53
CA GLU A 56 -5.75 -18.25 -17.03
C GLU A 56 -5.89 -18.35 -15.51
N TYR A 57 -5.85 -17.19 -14.85
CA TYR A 57 -6.20 -17.07 -13.45
C TYR A 57 -6.90 -15.74 -13.19
N LEU A 58 -7.64 -15.69 -12.10
CA LEU A 58 -8.34 -14.51 -11.60
C LEU A 58 -7.86 -14.23 -10.17
N LEU A 59 -7.77 -12.96 -9.83
CA LEU A 59 -7.56 -12.52 -8.45
C LEU A 59 -8.82 -11.81 -7.95
N PRO A 60 -9.28 -12.14 -6.74
CA PRO A 60 -10.50 -11.53 -6.21
C PRO A 60 -10.28 -10.03 -5.97
N LEU A 61 -11.29 -9.23 -6.35
CA LEU A 61 -11.36 -7.82 -6.03
C LEU A 61 -11.73 -7.65 -4.55
N GLY A 62 -11.16 -6.65 -3.88
CA GLY A 62 -11.43 -6.38 -2.47
C GLY A 62 -10.71 -7.30 -1.48
N VAL A 63 -9.68 -8.03 -1.94
CA VAL A 63 -8.85 -8.91 -1.11
C VAL A 63 -7.41 -8.45 -1.13
N ALA A 64 -6.88 -8.07 0.03
CA ALA A 64 -5.49 -7.72 0.21
C ALA A 64 -4.59 -8.97 0.17
N LYS A 65 -3.30 -8.76 -0.03
CA LYS A 65 -2.29 -9.83 -0.01
C LYS A 65 -1.31 -9.58 1.13
N VAL A 66 -1.18 -10.53 2.03
CA VAL A 66 -0.03 -10.58 2.93
C VAL A 66 1.16 -11.06 2.10
N GLU A 67 2.09 -10.14 1.79
CA GLU A 67 3.30 -10.47 1.04
C GLU A 67 4.37 -11.10 1.91
N ARG A 68 4.45 -10.66 3.16
CA ARG A 68 5.34 -11.18 4.17
C ARG A 68 4.60 -11.25 5.51
N GLU A 69 4.64 -12.40 6.13
CA GLU A 69 4.19 -12.58 7.51
C GLU A 69 5.19 -11.98 8.50
N GLY A 70 4.69 -11.39 9.56
CA GLY A 70 5.48 -10.82 10.65
C GLY A 70 4.64 -10.55 11.89
N ALA A 71 5.30 -10.18 13.00
CA ALA A 71 4.64 -9.98 14.28
C ALA A 71 5.03 -8.66 14.99
N GLY A 72 5.97 -7.89 14.44
CA GLY A 72 6.49 -6.69 15.11
C GLY A 72 5.78 -5.39 14.70
N VAL A 73 5.48 -5.23 13.41
CA VAL A 73 4.81 -4.05 12.85
C VAL A 73 4.11 -4.39 11.54
N THR A 74 2.91 -3.84 11.32
CA THR A 74 2.21 -3.93 10.04
C THR A 74 2.62 -2.76 9.15
N VAL A 75 3.09 -3.08 7.94
CA VAL A 75 3.37 -2.12 6.87
C VAL A 75 2.37 -2.32 5.75
N ILE A 76 1.60 -1.28 5.44
CA ILE A 76 0.55 -1.33 4.41
C ILE A 76 0.95 -0.43 3.26
N SER A 77 0.91 -0.96 2.04
CA SER A 77 1.15 -0.16 0.84
C SER A 77 0.41 -0.76 -0.36
N TYR A 78 0.56 -0.17 -1.54
CA TYR A 78 -0.02 -0.64 -2.79
C TYR A 78 0.70 0.02 -3.98
N GLY A 79 0.57 -0.56 -5.17
CA GLY A 79 1.03 0.05 -6.41
C GLY A 79 2.54 0.30 -6.45
N ARG A 80 2.94 1.47 -6.99
CA ARG A 80 4.34 1.81 -7.25
C ARG A 80 5.21 1.91 -5.99
N PRO A 81 4.81 2.56 -4.88
CA PRO A 81 5.67 2.62 -3.69
C PRO A 81 6.00 1.23 -3.15
N LEU A 82 5.03 0.32 -3.13
CA LEU A 82 5.27 -1.06 -2.72
C LEU A 82 6.35 -1.72 -3.59
N GLN A 83 6.27 -1.56 -4.91
CA GLN A 83 7.21 -2.15 -5.86
C GLN A 83 8.61 -1.52 -5.81
N ARG A 84 8.72 -0.20 -5.53
CA ARG A 84 9.98 0.55 -5.68
C ARG A 84 10.77 0.70 -4.39
N VAL A 85 10.13 1.02 -3.29
CA VAL A 85 10.82 1.41 -2.06
C VAL A 85 10.42 0.61 -0.83
N VAL A 86 9.15 0.18 -0.71
CA VAL A 86 8.67 -0.46 0.51
C VAL A 86 9.31 -1.82 0.73
N ARG A 87 9.43 -2.65 -0.30
CA ARG A 87 10.08 -3.97 -0.18
C ARG A 87 11.53 -3.83 0.25
N THR A 88 12.29 -2.90 -0.33
CA THR A 88 13.67 -2.63 0.04
C THR A 88 13.77 -2.14 1.48
N ALA A 89 12.86 -1.24 1.92
CA ALA A 89 12.81 -0.78 3.30
C ALA A 89 12.51 -1.93 4.28
N VAL A 90 11.57 -2.81 3.92
CA VAL A 90 11.24 -4.00 4.74
C VAL A 90 12.43 -4.96 4.83
N GLU A 91 13.17 -5.19 3.74
CA GLU A 91 14.39 -6.00 3.77
C GLU A 91 15.45 -5.40 4.71
N ALA A 92 15.68 -4.08 4.65
CA ALA A 92 16.60 -3.40 5.56
C ALA A 92 16.13 -3.48 7.01
N LEU A 93 14.84 -3.28 7.30
CA LEU A 93 14.28 -3.38 8.64
C LEU A 93 14.48 -4.77 9.25
N VAL A 94 14.28 -5.81 8.47
CA VAL A 94 14.44 -7.19 8.93
C VAL A 94 15.90 -7.56 9.10
N ASN A 95 16.77 -7.23 8.13
CA ASN A 95 18.16 -7.70 8.09
C ASN A 95 19.10 -6.85 8.97
N ASP A 96 18.89 -5.52 8.98
CA ASP A 96 19.83 -4.58 9.61
C ASP A 96 19.33 -4.05 10.95
N HIS A 97 18.01 -4.05 11.17
CA HIS A 97 17.39 -3.48 12.37
C HIS A 97 16.67 -4.49 13.27
N ASP A 98 16.63 -5.77 12.88
CA ASP A 98 15.96 -6.85 13.63
C ASP A 98 14.50 -6.50 14.00
N ILE A 99 13.77 -5.94 13.03
CA ILE A 99 12.35 -5.62 13.14
C ILE A 99 11.54 -6.58 12.27
N ASP A 100 10.67 -7.36 12.90
CA ASP A 100 9.84 -8.34 12.19
C ASP A 100 8.60 -7.67 11.58
N VAL A 101 8.64 -7.42 10.27
CA VAL A 101 7.62 -6.67 9.54
C VAL A 101 6.60 -7.60 8.90
N GLU A 102 5.32 -7.36 9.12
CA GLU A 102 4.24 -7.88 8.27
C GLU A 102 3.96 -6.89 7.14
N LEU A 103 4.14 -7.34 5.90
CA LEU A 103 3.93 -6.50 4.72
C LEU A 103 2.63 -6.87 4.01
N ILE A 104 1.76 -5.88 3.83
CA ILE A 104 0.47 -6.05 3.15
C ILE A 104 0.39 -5.17 1.90
N ASP A 105 0.08 -5.81 0.77
CA ASP A 105 -0.35 -5.16 -0.46
C ASP A 105 -1.88 -5.04 -0.48
N ALA A 106 -2.40 -3.82 -0.40
CA ALA A 106 -3.83 -3.59 -0.41
C ALA A 106 -4.49 -3.91 -1.76
N ARG A 107 -3.80 -3.76 -2.89
CA ARG A 107 -4.20 -4.06 -4.28
C ARG A 107 -5.52 -3.45 -4.74
N THR A 108 -6.59 -3.58 -3.93
CA THR A 108 -7.90 -2.97 -4.16
C THR A 108 -8.15 -1.91 -3.09
N LEU A 109 -8.34 -0.68 -3.54
CA LEU A 109 -8.52 0.46 -2.64
C LEU A 109 -10.00 0.70 -2.32
N ARG A 110 -10.89 0.22 -3.22
CA ARG A 110 -12.33 0.18 -2.99
C ARG A 110 -12.96 -1.00 -3.73
N PRO A 111 -13.65 -1.94 -3.04
CA PRO A 111 -13.70 -2.03 -1.57
C PRO A 111 -12.31 -2.33 -0.98
N LEU A 112 -11.99 -1.72 0.16
CA LEU A 112 -10.77 -2.01 0.91
C LEU A 112 -11.00 -3.25 1.78
N ASP A 113 -10.02 -4.15 1.84
CA ASP A 113 -10.03 -5.33 2.70
C ASP A 113 -9.72 -4.96 4.16
N VAL A 114 -10.65 -4.23 4.77
CA VAL A 114 -10.51 -3.78 6.16
C VAL A 114 -10.30 -4.94 7.14
N PRO A 115 -11.00 -6.09 7.02
CA PRO A 115 -10.78 -7.22 7.92
C PRO A 115 -9.32 -7.69 7.97
N THR A 116 -8.69 -7.95 6.82
CA THR A 116 -7.28 -8.38 6.75
C THR A 116 -6.35 -7.34 7.37
N LEU A 117 -6.56 -6.05 7.07
CA LEU A 117 -5.74 -4.98 7.65
C LEU A 117 -5.89 -4.89 9.17
N VAL A 118 -7.12 -5.01 9.68
CA VAL A 118 -7.42 -4.96 11.12
C VAL A 118 -6.79 -6.15 11.86
N GLU A 119 -6.89 -7.36 11.30
CA GLU A 119 -6.29 -8.56 11.90
C GLU A 119 -4.78 -8.43 12.00
N SER A 120 -4.12 -7.94 10.96
CA SER A 120 -2.69 -7.67 10.96
C SER A 120 -2.29 -6.65 12.02
N VAL A 121 -2.95 -5.49 12.06
CA VAL A 121 -2.64 -4.44 13.04
C VAL A 121 -2.89 -4.92 14.47
N LYS A 122 -3.92 -5.72 14.71
CA LYS A 122 -4.17 -6.32 16.05
C LYS A 122 -3.10 -7.34 16.45
N LYS A 123 -2.52 -8.03 15.47
CA LYS A 123 -1.43 -8.99 15.70
C LYS A 123 -0.13 -8.29 16.08
N THR A 124 0.18 -7.19 15.38
CA THR A 124 1.48 -6.49 15.48
C THR A 124 1.47 -5.30 16.44
N ASN A 125 0.30 -4.77 16.79
CA ASN A 125 0.05 -3.60 17.63
C ASN A 125 0.66 -2.29 17.11
N ARG A 126 1.23 -2.26 15.91
CA ARG A 126 1.88 -1.11 15.27
C ARG A 126 1.55 -1.07 13.79
N CYS A 127 1.43 0.12 13.24
CA CYS A 127 1.07 0.27 11.82
C CYS A 127 1.77 1.46 11.18
N VAL A 128 2.33 1.23 9.99
CA VAL A 128 2.84 2.28 9.10
C VAL A 128 2.18 2.11 7.74
N ILE A 129 1.63 3.19 7.20
CA ILE A 129 0.99 3.22 5.89
C ILE A 129 1.87 4.03 4.94
N ILE A 130 2.12 3.51 3.76
CA ILE A 130 2.97 4.17 2.75
C ILE A 130 2.22 4.28 1.44
N ASP A 131 2.10 5.48 0.89
CA ASP A 131 1.64 5.72 -0.47
C ASP A 131 2.32 6.94 -1.12
N GLU A 132 2.08 7.14 -2.41
CA GLU A 132 2.64 8.26 -3.16
C GLU A 132 1.70 9.47 -3.21
N ASP A 133 0.52 9.39 -2.62
CA ASP A 133 -0.41 10.52 -2.58
C ASP A 133 0.09 11.57 -1.56
N TRP A 134 -0.54 12.73 -1.53
CA TRP A 134 -0.28 13.72 -0.50
C TRP A 134 -0.94 13.30 0.82
N GLY A 135 -0.38 13.73 1.94
CA GLY A 135 -0.91 13.37 3.26
C GLY A 135 -2.32 13.86 3.49
N TYR A 136 -2.61 15.09 3.06
CA TYR A 136 -3.95 15.66 3.19
C TYR A 136 -4.95 15.04 2.22
N CYS A 137 -5.94 14.33 2.75
CA CYS A 137 -6.97 13.62 1.98
C CYS A 137 -6.45 12.55 1.01
N GLY A 138 -5.21 12.08 1.16
CA GLY A 138 -4.66 10.96 0.41
C GLY A 138 -5.31 9.62 0.77
N MET A 139 -5.06 8.59 -0.03
CA MET A 139 -5.64 7.27 0.20
C MET A 139 -5.19 6.67 1.55
N GLY A 140 -3.93 6.87 1.94
CA GLY A 140 -3.41 6.42 3.24
C GLY A 140 -4.17 7.01 4.43
N SER A 141 -4.58 8.28 4.36
CA SER A 141 -5.43 8.90 5.40
C SER A 141 -6.80 8.22 5.49
N GLY A 142 -7.37 7.78 4.38
CA GLY A 142 -8.59 6.99 4.32
C GLY A 142 -8.44 5.59 4.95
N ILE A 143 -7.32 4.93 4.70
CA ILE A 143 -6.98 3.64 5.32
C ILE A 143 -6.82 3.83 6.83
N MET A 144 -6.05 4.83 7.27
CA MET A 144 -5.87 5.17 8.69
C MET A 144 -7.21 5.35 9.42
N LEU A 145 -8.14 6.10 8.82
CA LEU A 145 -9.47 6.32 9.39
C LEU A 145 -10.25 5.01 9.57
N LYS A 146 -10.12 4.06 8.62
CA LYS A 146 -10.77 2.74 8.71
C LYS A 146 -10.18 1.86 9.81
N LEU A 147 -8.89 2.01 10.11
CA LEU A 147 -8.18 1.24 11.13
C LEU A 147 -8.34 1.84 12.52
N GLN A 148 -8.49 3.16 12.64
CA GLN A 148 -8.48 3.85 13.94
C GLN A 148 -9.45 3.24 14.95
N LYS A 149 -10.73 3.10 14.61
CA LYS A 149 -11.74 2.61 15.55
C LYS A 149 -11.55 1.13 15.93
N PRO A 150 -11.39 0.19 14.97
CA PRO A 150 -11.27 -1.23 15.32
C PRO A 150 -9.93 -1.62 15.94
N CYS A 151 -8.89 -0.79 15.77
CA CYS A 151 -7.55 -1.08 16.30
C CYS A 151 -7.15 -0.21 17.49
N PHE A 152 -7.97 0.77 17.90
CA PHE A 152 -7.62 1.75 18.93
C PHE A 152 -7.06 1.14 20.23
N ASP A 153 -7.73 0.12 20.76
CA ASP A 153 -7.33 -0.54 22.00
C ASP A 153 -6.15 -1.52 21.85
N TYR A 154 -5.65 -1.68 20.62
CA TYR A 154 -4.55 -2.60 20.30
C TYR A 154 -3.26 -1.87 19.92
N LEU A 155 -3.34 -0.60 19.57
CA LEU A 155 -2.19 0.16 19.10
C LEU A 155 -1.29 0.60 20.26
N ASP A 156 0.00 0.25 20.16
CA ASP A 156 1.06 0.70 21.08
C ASP A 156 1.60 2.10 20.72
N ALA A 157 1.40 2.52 19.47
CA ALA A 157 1.82 3.81 18.94
C ALA A 157 0.75 4.38 17.98
N PRO A 158 0.72 5.68 17.72
CA PRO A 158 -0.07 6.23 16.61
C PRO A 158 0.26 5.54 15.29
N ILE A 159 -0.75 5.44 14.39
CA ILE A 159 -0.48 4.97 13.03
C ILE A 159 0.33 6.03 12.29
N GLU A 160 1.51 5.67 11.81
CA GLU A 160 2.33 6.56 10.99
C GLU A 160 1.96 6.48 9.51
N TYR A 161 2.05 7.64 8.84
CA TYR A 161 1.73 7.75 7.41
C TYR A 161 2.87 8.42 6.65
N VAL A 162 3.59 7.62 5.87
CA VAL A 162 4.67 8.08 4.99
C VAL A 162 4.09 8.36 3.60
N HIS A 163 4.12 9.61 3.20
CA HIS A 163 3.51 10.10 1.96
C HIS A 163 4.45 11.03 1.20
N SER A 164 4.07 11.44 -0.01
CA SER A 164 4.81 12.46 -0.77
C SER A 164 4.73 13.81 -0.09
N ASP A 165 5.76 14.63 -0.28
CA ASP A 165 5.76 16.01 0.20
C ASP A 165 4.61 16.81 -0.43
N GLU A 166 3.96 17.68 0.35
CA GLU A 166 2.79 18.45 -0.10
C GLU A 166 3.18 19.64 -0.99
N ILE A 167 3.80 19.32 -2.12
CA ILE A 167 4.20 20.28 -3.15
C ILE A 167 3.62 19.88 -4.52
N PRO A 168 3.43 20.80 -5.46
CA PRO A 168 3.12 20.46 -6.84
C PRO A 168 4.20 19.55 -7.42
N VAL A 169 3.79 18.51 -8.16
CA VAL A 169 4.74 17.55 -8.74
C VAL A 169 5.69 18.28 -9.70
N PRO A 170 7.00 18.29 -9.42
CA PRO A 170 7.97 18.94 -10.30
C PRO A 170 8.15 18.12 -11.58
N PHE A 171 8.43 18.80 -12.69
CA PHE A 171 8.72 18.16 -13.97
C PHE A 171 10.09 17.46 -13.99
N ASN A 172 11.04 17.97 -13.21
CA ASN A 172 12.37 17.38 -13.12
C ASN A 172 12.33 16.05 -12.36
N HIS A 173 12.85 14.99 -12.97
CA HIS A 173 12.86 13.63 -12.42
C HIS A 173 13.50 13.52 -11.03
N TYR A 174 14.64 14.19 -10.80
CA TYR A 174 15.31 14.14 -9.51
C TYR A 174 14.51 14.83 -8.40
N LEU A 175 13.83 15.93 -8.72
CA LEU A 175 12.96 16.62 -7.78
C LEU A 175 11.66 15.83 -7.55
N GLU A 176 11.13 15.17 -8.57
CA GLU A 176 9.99 14.26 -8.41
C GLU A 176 10.34 13.10 -7.48
N GLU A 177 11.51 12.49 -7.63
CA GLU A 177 11.95 11.41 -6.73
C GLU A 177 12.20 11.90 -5.31
N ALA A 178 12.78 13.08 -5.14
CA ALA A 178 13.07 13.66 -3.83
C ALA A 178 11.80 13.92 -3.00
N MET A 179 10.66 14.21 -3.64
CA MET A 179 9.40 14.43 -2.93
C MET A 179 8.67 13.15 -2.54
N MET A 180 9.05 12.00 -3.10
CA MET A 180 8.39 10.71 -2.86
C MET A 180 8.80 10.08 -1.54
N PRO A 181 8.01 9.09 -1.03
CA PRO A 181 8.49 8.20 0.01
C PRO A 181 9.83 7.57 -0.36
N SER A 182 10.79 7.60 0.56
CA SER A 182 12.10 6.96 0.40
C SER A 182 12.28 5.82 1.39
N VAL A 183 13.26 4.95 1.12
CA VAL A 183 13.63 3.85 2.03
C VAL A 183 13.94 4.39 3.43
N ASP A 184 14.75 5.45 3.53
CA ASP A 184 15.15 6.03 4.81
C ASP A 184 13.95 6.59 5.60
N ARG A 185 13.01 7.27 4.91
CA ARG A 185 11.78 7.78 5.56
C ARG A 185 10.90 6.65 6.08
N ILE A 186 10.80 5.54 5.34
CA ILE A 186 10.03 4.36 5.76
C ILE A 186 10.70 3.70 6.96
N VAL A 187 12.01 3.48 6.91
CA VAL A 187 12.78 2.90 8.01
C VAL A 187 12.63 3.74 9.28
N ALA A 188 12.79 5.06 9.17
CA ALA A 188 12.64 5.97 10.30
C ALA A 188 11.22 5.91 10.91
N ALA A 189 10.16 5.92 10.09
CA ALA A 189 8.78 5.82 10.57
C ALA A 189 8.50 4.49 11.27
N VAL A 190 9.03 3.38 10.75
CA VAL A 190 8.89 2.07 11.39
C VAL A 190 9.66 2.01 12.72
N GLN A 191 10.87 2.56 12.78
CA GLN A 191 11.64 2.63 14.03
C GLN A 191 10.92 3.48 15.07
N GLU A 192 10.31 4.59 14.67
CA GLU A 192 9.55 5.47 15.57
C GLU A 192 8.40 4.74 16.25
N VAL A 193 7.54 4.03 15.47
CA VAL A 193 6.43 3.27 16.06
C VAL A 193 6.89 2.05 16.84
N CYS A 194 8.11 1.57 16.61
CA CYS A 194 8.73 0.47 17.36
C CYS A 194 9.56 0.95 18.56
N TYR A 195 9.66 2.26 18.79
CA TYR A 195 10.47 2.87 19.86
C TYR A 195 11.96 2.47 19.83
N ARG A 196 12.55 2.42 18.63
CA ARG A 196 13.94 2.02 18.37
C ARG A 196 14.74 3.10 17.65
#